data_4c66c1cf02a4b96bb83afc27a7d24d62
#
_entry.id   4c66c1cf02a4b96bb83afc27a7d24d62
#
_cell.length_a   1.000
_cell.length_b   1.000
_cell.length_c   1.000
_cell.angle_alpha   90.00
_cell.angle_beta   90.00
_cell.angle_gamma   90.00
#
_symmetry.space_group_name_H-M   'P 1'
#
loop_
_entity.id
_entity.type
_entity.pdbx_description
1 polymer ?
#
loop_
_entity_poly.entity_id
_entity_poly.type
_entity_poly.pdbx_seq_one_letter_code
_entity_poly.pdbx_strand_id
1 'polypeptide(L)'
;EGYRKIYQRFLPYINNEYDFRDMLGELLGELNASHTGARYQGESPSLTTATLGLFFDNAYDGDGLKVEEVIKRGPFAVRKTDVTAGCIIEKIDGEPILKGKDYNYMLDGKAGKRVIVSVYNPSTKKRFDVTVKAISKGQQDELLYKRWVDRNRAFVDSISGGRIAYVHVKGMNSPSFRTVYSELLSAENRAKDAVIVDERHNGGGWLHDDLCTLLSGKEYQKFIPHGKHIGNDPFNKWNKPSCVLICEDDYSNGMGFPQIYKYLGIGKLIGAPIAGTMTAVWWETLINGMIFGIPQVGCQDMNGRFAENLQLNPDIEVYNTPADYINGYDRQLERAVRE
;
A
#
# COMPACT_ATOMS: atom_id res chain seq x y z
N GLU A 1 -32.09 -21.28 -0.98
CA GLU A 1 -33.16 -21.36 -2.00
C GLU A 1 -33.91 -20.03 -2.21
N GLY A 2 -34.16 -19.23 -1.18
CA GLY A 2 -34.86 -17.93 -1.30
C GLY A 2 -34.13 -16.97 -2.24
N TYR A 3 -32.85 -16.73 -2.03
CA TYR A 3 -32.04 -15.86 -2.87
C TYR A 3 -31.92 -16.36 -4.32
N ARG A 4 -31.84 -17.67 -4.54
CA ARG A 4 -31.84 -18.21 -5.92
C ARG A 4 -33.05 -17.71 -6.73
N LYS A 5 -34.26 -17.72 -6.15
CA LYS A 5 -35.48 -17.24 -6.84
C LYS A 5 -35.41 -15.72 -7.11
N ILE A 6 -34.81 -14.96 -6.20
CA ILE A 6 -34.64 -13.52 -6.37
C ILE A 6 -33.71 -13.21 -7.53
N TYR A 7 -32.55 -13.86 -7.58
CA TYR A 7 -31.51 -13.58 -8.57
C TYR A 7 -31.76 -14.25 -9.93
N GLN A 8 -32.44 -15.40 -9.97
CA GLN A 8 -32.75 -16.10 -11.22
C GLN A 8 -33.55 -15.25 -12.21
N ARG A 9 -34.34 -14.28 -11.74
CA ARG A 9 -35.10 -13.35 -12.58
C ARG A 9 -34.22 -12.42 -13.42
N PHE A 10 -32.97 -12.21 -13.05
CA PHE A 10 -32.03 -11.35 -13.78
C PHE A 10 -31.29 -12.08 -14.90
N LEU A 11 -31.28 -13.43 -14.91
CA LEU A 11 -30.58 -14.22 -15.93
C LEU A 11 -30.94 -13.85 -17.38
N PRO A 12 -32.20 -13.52 -17.73
CA PRO A 12 -32.53 -13.11 -19.09
C PRO A 12 -31.94 -11.79 -19.56
N TYR A 13 -31.41 -10.97 -18.58
CA TYR A 13 -30.84 -9.66 -18.86
C TYR A 13 -29.31 -9.66 -18.85
N ILE A 14 -28.68 -10.80 -18.59
CA ILE A 14 -27.22 -10.95 -18.62
C ILE A 14 -26.78 -11.11 -20.08
N ASN A 15 -25.92 -10.19 -20.53
CA ASN A 15 -25.47 -10.15 -21.92
C ASN A 15 -24.00 -10.55 -22.08
N ASN A 16 -23.23 -10.56 -20.99
CA ASN A 16 -21.80 -10.84 -21.01
C ASN A 16 -21.32 -11.35 -19.64
N GLU A 17 -20.05 -11.76 -19.56
CA GLU A 17 -19.45 -12.32 -18.35
C GLU A 17 -19.31 -11.28 -17.21
N TYR A 18 -19.25 -10.00 -17.53
CA TYR A 18 -19.18 -8.94 -16.51
C TYR A 18 -20.52 -8.76 -15.81
N ASP A 19 -21.64 -8.77 -16.57
CA ASP A 19 -22.98 -8.73 -15.99
C ASP A 19 -23.21 -9.94 -15.08
N PHE A 20 -22.74 -11.13 -15.52
CA PHE A 20 -22.85 -12.36 -14.72
C PHE A 20 -21.99 -12.29 -13.44
N ARG A 21 -20.75 -11.77 -13.54
CA ARG A 21 -19.88 -11.54 -12.39
C ARG A 21 -20.56 -10.64 -11.36
N ASP A 22 -21.16 -9.54 -11.80
CA ASP A 22 -21.78 -8.57 -10.92
C ASP A 22 -22.99 -9.17 -10.21
N MET A 23 -23.88 -9.86 -10.96
CA MET A 23 -25.01 -10.57 -10.36
C MET A 23 -24.54 -11.65 -9.34
N LEU A 24 -23.51 -12.42 -9.67
CA LEU A 24 -22.97 -13.46 -8.78
C LEU A 24 -22.35 -12.82 -7.55
N GLY A 25 -21.66 -11.71 -7.70
CA GLY A 25 -21.08 -10.94 -6.59
C GLY A 25 -22.14 -10.46 -5.62
N GLU A 26 -23.24 -9.90 -6.11
CA GLU A 26 -24.37 -9.48 -5.28
C GLU A 26 -25.04 -10.67 -4.58
N LEU A 27 -25.28 -11.78 -5.30
CA LEU A 27 -25.84 -13.00 -4.71
C LEU A 27 -24.96 -13.52 -3.56
N LEU A 28 -23.65 -13.52 -3.73
CA LEU A 28 -22.71 -13.95 -2.70
C LEU A 28 -22.64 -12.98 -1.53
N GLY A 29 -22.85 -11.68 -1.77
CA GLY A 29 -22.96 -10.65 -0.74
C GLY A 29 -24.08 -10.89 0.28
N GLU A 30 -25.15 -11.59 -0.12
CA GLU A 30 -26.24 -11.98 0.79
C GLU A 30 -25.81 -12.94 1.93
N LEU A 31 -24.62 -13.52 1.83
CA LEU A 31 -24.04 -14.33 2.90
C LEU A 31 -23.56 -13.48 4.08
N ASN A 32 -23.45 -12.17 3.92
CA ASN A 32 -22.99 -11.22 4.94
C ASN A 32 -21.67 -11.68 5.60
N ALA A 33 -20.73 -12.10 4.78
CA ALA A 33 -19.40 -12.53 5.22
C ALA A 33 -18.32 -11.87 4.37
N SER A 34 -17.18 -11.60 4.99
CA SER A 34 -15.99 -11.14 4.26
C SER A 34 -15.50 -12.22 3.29
N HIS A 35 -14.66 -11.86 2.33
CA HIS A 35 -14.07 -12.76 1.34
C HIS A 35 -15.11 -13.47 0.42
N THR A 36 -16.35 -12.99 0.39
CA THR A 36 -17.33 -13.39 -0.63
C THR A 36 -17.16 -12.55 -1.88
N GLY A 37 -17.51 -13.09 -3.05
CA GLY A 37 -17.57 -12.33 -4.27
C GLY A 37 -17.21 -13.13 -5.51
N ALA A 38 -17.32 -12.45 -6.65
CA ALA A 38 -16.98 -12.99 -7.95
C ALA A 38 -16.00 -12.08 -8.68
N ARG A 39 -15.09 -12.68 -9.46
CA ARG A 39 -14.10 -11.99 -10.28
C ARG A 39 -14.09 -12.61 -11.67
N TYR A 40 -14.04 -11.78 -12.67
CA TYR A 40 -13.82 -12.20 -14.05
C TYR A 40 -12.67 -11.38 -14.62
N GLN A 41 -11.61 -12.07 -14.98
CA GLN A 41 -10.51 -11.46 -15.72
C GLN A 41 -10.75 -11.81 -17.19
N GLY A 42 -11.42 -10.90 -17.90
CA GLY A 42 -11.46 -10.97 -19.36
C GLY A 42 -10.06 -10.94 -19.96
N GLU A 43 -9.96 -10.97 -21.27
CA GLU A 43 -8.68 -10.81 -21.95
C GLU A 43 -8.03 -9.49 -21.47
N SER A 44 -6.80 -9.60 -20.97
CA SER A 44 -6.03 -8.41 -20.61
C SER A 44 -5.87 -7.53 -21.85
N PRO A 45 -6.04 -6.20 -21.74
CA PRO A 45 -5.80 -5.31 -22.87
C PRO A 45 -4.44 -5.62 -23.49
N SER A 46 -4.38 -5.80 -24.78
CA SER A 46 -3.14 -6.10 -25.52
C SER A 46 -2.07 -5.01 -25.35
N LEU A 47 -2.50 -3.80 -25.02
CA LEU A 47 -1.64 -2.64 -24.79
C LEU A 47 -1.97 -1.98 -23.44
N THR A 48 -0.97 -1.74 -22.64
CA THR A 48 -1.06 -0.94 -21.42
C THR A 48 -0.29 0.36 -21.61
N THR A 49 -0.86 1.48 -21.21
CA THR A 49 -0.22 2.79 -21.27
C THR A 49 0.88 2.89 -20.23
N ALA A 50 2.06 3.29 -20.67
CA ALA A 50 3.20 3.56 -19.77
C ALA A 50 3.11 4.97 -19.17
N THR A 51 3.98 5.24 -18.21
CA THR A 51 4.13 6.57 -17.60
C THR A 51 5.59 7.03 -17.69
N LEU A 52 5.77 8.34 -17.60
CA LEU A 52 7.08 8.97 -17.60
C LEU A 52 7.66 9.19 -16.19
N GLY A 53 6.87 8.89 -15.12
CA GLY A 53 7.28 9.20 -13.75
C GLY A 53 7.34 10.69 -13.47
N LEU A 54 6.41 11.43 -14.06
CA LEU A 54 6.24 12.88 -13.91
C LEU A 54 4.80 13.17 -13.48
N PHE A 55 4.61 14.24 -12.70
CA PHE A 55 3.32 14.91 -12.56
C PHE A 55 3.29 16.17 -13.40
N PHE A 56 2.13 16.50 -13.93
CA PHE A 56 1.92 17.63 -14.81
C PHE A 56 0.96 18.63 -14.19
N ASP A 57 1.22 19.92 -14.46
CA ASP A 57 0.37 21.04 -14.07
C ASP A 57 -0.93 21.03 -14.89
N ASN A 58 -2.02 20.62 -14.26
CA ASN A 58 -3.34 20.55 -14.90
C ASN A 58 -3.91 21.94 -15.27
N ALA A 59 -3.38 23.03 -14.72
CA ALA A 59 -3.78 24.38 -15.06
C ALA A 59 -3.01 24.96 -16.25
N TYR A 60 -1.99 24.22 -16.75
CA TYR A 60 -1.22 24.68 -17.91
C TYR A 60 -2.07 24.64 -19.18
N ASP A 61 -2.18 25.79 -19.85
CA ASP A 61 -3.07 26.00 -20.98
C ASP A 61 -2.31 26.21 -22.33
N GLY A 62 -1.13 25.60 -22.48
CA GLY A 62 -0.31 25.63 -23.71
C GLY A 62 -0.20 24.25 -24.37
N ASP A 63 0.48 24.22 -25.54
CA ASP A 63 0.92 22.97 -26.14
C ASP A 63 2.00 22.32 -25.28
N GLY A 64 1.99 20.95 -25.22
CA GLY A 64 2.88 20.19 -24.38
C GLY A 64 2.31 19.94 -22.98
N LEU A 65 3.14 19.35 -22.10
CA LEU A 65 2.81 19.04 -20.72
C LEU A 65 3.81 19.74 -19.81
N LYS A 66 3.36 20.69 -19.01
CA LYS A 66 4.21 21.37 -18.05
C LYS A 66 4.44 20.47 -16.83
N VAL A 67 5.70 20.18 -16.55
CA VAL A 67 6.10 19.35 -15.42
C VAL A 67 5.86 20.11 -14.11
N GLU A 68 5.08 19.52 -13.23
CA GLU A 68 4.88 19.99 -11.85
C GLU A 68 5.89 19.32 -10.91
N GLU A 69 6.09 18.00 -11.07
CA GLU A 69 7.02 17.25 -10.24
C GLU A 69 7.71 16.13 -11.03
N VAL A 70 9.00 15.95 -10.77
CA VAL A 70 9.77 14.77 -11.18
C VAL A 70 9.78 13.77 -10.04
N ILE A 71 9.14 12.62 -10.23
CA ILE A 71 9.04 11.60 -9.17
C ILE A 71 10.43 11.06 -8.82
N LYS A 72 10.78 11.16 -7.54
CA LYS A 72 12.06 10.66 -7.01
C LYS A 72 12.24 9.17 -7.35
N ARG A 73 13.45 8.80 -7.79
CA ARG A 73 13.79 7.46 -8.31
C ARG A 73 13.04 7.07 -9.61
N GLY A 74 12.26 7.96 -10.20
CA GLY A 74 11.62 7.78 -11.51
C GLY A 74 12.60 7.92 -12.67
N PRO A 75 12.13 7.71 -13.93
CA PRO A 75 12.98 7.68 -15.13
C PRO A 75 13.90 8.88 -15.30
N PHE A 76 13.41 10.09 -15.05
CA PHE A 76 14.19 11.32 -15.19
C PHE A 76 15.15 11.55 -14.01
N ALA A 77 14.75 11.18 -12.79
CA ALA A 77 15.60 11.32 -11.61
C ALA A 77 16.81 10.37 -11.64
N VAL A 78 16.61 9.10 -12.06
CA VAL A 78 17.69 8.10 -12.16
C VAL A 78 18.72 8.49 -13.24
N ARG A 79 18.25 9.05 -14.35
CA ARG A 79 19.13 9.52 -15.44
C ARG A 79 19.87 10.83 -15.10
N LYS A 80 19.51 11.50 -14.00
CA LYS A 80 20.03 12.82 -13.63
C LYS A 80 19.92 13.82 -14.80
N THR A 81 18.71 13.89 -15.36
CA THR A 81 18.41 14.79 -16.48
C THR A 81 18.23 16.22 -15.98
N ASP A 82 18.31 17.19 -16.91
CA ASP A 82 18.03 18.61 -16.62
C ASP A 82 16.52 18.92 -16.60
N VAL A 83 15.67 17.88 -16.57
CA VAL A 83 14.21 18.04 -16.45
C VAL A 83 13.84 18.30 -14.99
N THR A 84 13.21 19.44 -14.76
CA THR A 84 12.77 19.88 -13.43
C THR A 84 11.34 20.42 -13.51
N ALA A 85 10.72 20.71 -12.38
CA ALA A 85 9.44 21.42 -12.34
C ALA A 85 9.52 22.72 -13.17
N GLY A 86 8.46 22.99 -13.92
CA GLY A 86 8.38 24.12 -14.86
C GLY A 86 8.86 23.83 -16.29
N CYS A 87 9.59 22.74 -16.54
CA CYS A 87 9.90 22.28 -17.90
C CYS A 87 8.62 21.87 -18.64
N ILE A 88 8.62 21.99 -19.96
CA ILE A 88 7.49 21.59 -20.81
C ILE A 88 7.94 20.42 -21.68
N ILE A 89 7.23 19.32 -21.62
CA ILE A 89 7.41 18.19 -22.53
C ILE A 89 6.65 18.53 -23.82
N GLU A 90 7.37 18.79 -24.89
CA GLU A 90 6.79 19.24 -26.18
C GLU A 90 6.45 18.05 -27.08
N LYS A 91 7.27 16.97 -27.05
CA LYS A 91 7.10 15.80 -27.95
C LYS A 91 7.45 14.51 -27.24
N ILE A 92 6.84 13.41 -27.71
CA ILE A 92 7.22 12.02 -27.36
C ILE A 92 7.53 11.29 -28.68
N ASP A 93 8.73 10.72 -28.80
CA ASP A 93 9.22 10.02 -30.00
C ASP A 93 9.05 10.86 -31.29
N GLY A 94 9.21 12.17 -31.18
CA GLY A 94 9.11 13.14 -32.28
C GLY A 94 7.68 13.64 -32.57
N GLU A 95 6.66 13.03 -32.00
CA GLU A 95 5.27 13.43 -32.16
C GLU A 95 4.91 14.56 -31.18
N PRO A 96 4.34 15.70 -31.65
CA PRO A 96 4.05 16.85 -30.81
C PRO A 96 2.81 16.59 -29.92
N ILE A 97 2.89 17.06 -28.68
CA ILE A 97 1.77 17.05 -27.74
C ILE A 97 1.01 18.37 -27.92
N LEU A 98 -0.22 18.29 -28.40
CA LEU A 98 -1.05 19.46 -28.67
C LEU A 98 -2.07 19.67 -27.54
N LYS A 99 -2.35 20.92 -27.24
CA LYS A 99 -3.36 21.33 -26.26
C LYS A 99 -4.70 20.65 -26.54
N GLY A 100 -5.30 20.08 -25.49
CA GLY A 100 -6.62 19.43 -25.56
C GLY A 100 -6.69 18.13 -26.36
N LYS A 101 -5.54 17.60 -26.78
CA LYS A 101 -5.47 16.28 -27.40
C LYS A 101 -4.95 15.25 -26.39
N ASP A 102 -5.51 14.04 -26.48
CA ASP A 102 -4.96 12.91 -25.71
C ASP A 102 -3.55 12.59 -26.21
N TYR A 103 -2.63 12.40 -25.30
CA TYR A 103 -1.23 12.00 -25.58
C TYR A 103 -0.91 10.59 -25.06
N ASN A 104 -1.83 9.99 -24.30
CA ASN A 104 -1.56 8.70 -23.64
C ASN A 104 -1.25 7.60 -24.63
N TYR A 105 -1.89 7.61 -25.82
CA TYR A 105 -1.61 6.63 -26.88
C TYR A 105 -0.13 6.61 -27.30
N MET A 106 0.59 7.74 -27.21
CA MET A 106 2.02 7.80 -27.49
C MET A 106 2.86 6.93 -26.56
N LEU A 107 2.31 6.56 -25.39
CA LEU A 107 2.91 5.72 -24.37
C LEU A 107 2.37 4.30 -24.34
N ASP A 108 1.41 3.95 -25.21
CA ASP A 108 0.83 2.61 -25.27
C ASP A 108 1.88 1.55 -25.65
N GLY A 109 1.93 0.49 -24.86
CA GLY A 109 2.91 -0.59 -25.02
C GLY A 109 4.37 -0.17 -24.81
N LYS A 110 4.65 1.01 -24.23
CA LYS A 110 6.00 1.55 -24.02
C LYS A 110 6.60 1.20 -22.64
N ALA A 111 5.86 0.57 -21.73
CA ALA A 111 6.39 0.17 -20.43
C ALA A 111 7.66 -0.68 -20.61
N GLY A 112 8.76 -0.25 -19.96
CA GLY A 112 10.07 -0.87 -20.09
C GLY A 112 10.85 -0.53 -21.37
N LYS A 113 10.27 0.22 -22.30
CA LYS A 113 10.93 0.68 -23.54
C LYS A 113 11.54 2.08 -23.38
N ARG A 114 12.51 2.38 -24.22
CA ARG A 114 13.08 3.72 -24.31
C ARG A 114 12.17 4.59 -25.18
N VAL A 115 11.93 5.82 -24.71
CA VAL A 115 11.22 6.87 -25.43
C VAL A 115 12.09 8.13 -25.47
N ILE A 116 12.02 8.86 -26.55
CA ILE A 116 12.68 10.16 -26.72
C ILE A 116 11.65 11.24 -26.34
N VAL A 117 12.02 12.09 -25.39
CA VAL A 117 11.18 13.17 -24.89
C VAL A 117 11.83 14.49 -25.23
N SER A 118 11.18 15.32 -26.07
CA SER A 118 11.64 16.67 -26.37
C SER A 118 11.14 17.65 -25.31
N VAL A 119 12.06 18.39 -24.72
CA VAL A 119 11.83 19.22 -23.53
C VAL A 119 12.18 20.69 -23.86
N TYR A 120 11.31 21.59 -23.47
CA TYR A 120 11.61 23.02 -23.39
C TYR A 120 11.75 23.44 -21.92
N ASN A 121 12.86 24.07 -21.59
CA ASN A 121 13.06 24.65 -20.27
C ASN A 121 12.86 26.18 -20.36
N PRO A 122 11.75 26.73 -19.85
CA PRO A 122 11.47 28.18 -19.94
C PRO A 122 12.48 29.04 -19.19
N SER A 123 13.05 28.57 -18.09
CA SER A 123 14.00 29.33 -17.27
C SER A 123 15.33 29.56 -18.00
N THR A 124 15.78 28.56 -18.75
CA THR A 124 17.06 28.66 -19.53
C THR A 124 16.82 28.94 -20.99
N LYS A 125 15.57 28.94 -21.46
CA LYS A 125 15.15 29.07 -22.88
C LYS A 125 15.77 28.01 -23.79
N LYS A 126 16.18 26.87 -23.26
CA LYS A 126 16.79 25.77 -24.01
C LYS A 126 15.78 24.70 -24.38
N ARG A 127 15.95 24.11 -25.57
CA ARG A 127 15.30 22.88 -26.00
C ARG A 127 16.34 21.79 -26.12
N PHE A 128 15.97 20.58 -25.65
CA PHE A 128 16.85 19.44 -25.70
C PHE A 128 16.01 18.14 -25.67
N ASP A 129 16.58 17.05 -26.15
CA ASP A 129 15.98 15.74 -26.13
C ASP A 129 16.57 14.89 -24.99
N VAL A 130 15.72 14.14 -24.34
CA VAL A 130 16.12 13.18 -23.29
C VAL A 130 15.55 11.81 -23.63
N THR A 131 16.38 10.78 -23.64
CA THR A 131 15.93 9.41 -23.77
C THR A 131 15.77 8.81 -22.38
N VAL A 132 14.57 8.39 -22.04
CA VAL A 132 14.24 7.71 -20.75
C VAL A 132 13.62 6.35 -21.02
N LYS A 133 13.64 5.49 -20.01
CA LYS A 133 12.91 4.23 -20.03
C LYS A 133 11.56 4.44 -19.36
N ALA A 134 10.47 4.43 -20.15
CA ALA A 134 9.13 4.57 -19.61
C ALA A 134 8.81 3.40 -18.67
N ILE A 135 8.00 3.64 -17.65
CA ILE A 135 7.63 2.67 -16.61
C ILE A 135 6.15 2.33 -16.67
N SER A 136 5.76 1.18 -16.12
CA SER A 136 4.35 0.85 -15.97
C SER A 136 3.69 1.69 -14.87
N LYS A 137 2.35 1.77 -14.90
CA LYS A 137 1.59 2.40 -13.83
C LYS A 137 1.92 1.79 -12.46
N GLY A 138 1.96 0.45 -12.35
CA GLY A 138 2.31 -0.22 -11.09
C GLY A 138 3.73 0.11 -10.60
N GLN A 139 4.70 0.31 -11.50
CA GLN A 139 6.03 0.78 -11.11
C GLN A 139 6.00 2.22 -10.59
N GLN A 140 5.20 3.10 -11.19
CA GLN A 140 5.00 4.45 -10.67
C GLN A 140 4.33 4.43 -9.30
N ASP A 141 3.28 3.62 -9.12
CA ASP A 141 2.58 3.48 -7.84
C ASP A 141 3.53 2.98 -6.73
N GLU A 142 4.46 2.07 -7.08
CA GLU A 142 5.51 1.62 -6.16
C GLU A 142 6.50 2.75 -5.77
N LEU A 143 6.81 3.66 -6.68
CA LEU A 143 7.63 4.84 -6.37
C LEU A 143 6.89 5.80 -5.42
N LEU A 144 5.59 5.99 -5.65
CA LEU A 144 4.74 6.83 -4.79
C LEU A 144 4.56 6.23 -3.39
N TYR A 145 4.36 4.91 -3.33
CA TYR A 145 4.33 4.17 -2.06
C TYR A 145 5.63 4.38 -1.26
N LYS A 146 6.78 4.18 -1.88
CA LYS A 146 8.08 4.40 -1.22
C LYS A 146 8.26 5.84 -0.76
N ARG A 147 7.78 6.82 -1.55
CA ARG A 147 7.79 8.23 -1.16
C ARG A 147 6.94 8.47 0.09
N TRP A 148 5.76 7.85 0.17
CA TRP A 148 4.88 7.94 1.33
C TRP A 148 5.53 7.35 2.58
N VAL A 149 6.11 6.15 2.50
CA VAL A 149 6.84 5.52 3.61
C VAL A 149 8.04 6.36 4.05
N ASP A 150 8.86 6.85 3.10
CA ASP A 150 10.01 7.71 3.40
C ASP A 150 9.59 9.00 4.11
N ARG A 151 8.47 9.61 3.70
CA ARG A 151 7.91 10.81 4.34
C ARG A 151 7.46 10.54 5.77
N ASN A 152 6.73 9.46 5.99
CA ASN A 152 6.26 9.08 7.32
C ASN A 152 7.42 8.78 8.26
N ARG A 153 8.44 8.07 7.76
CA ARG A 153 9.67 7.81 8.53
C ARG A 153 10.38 9.11 8.92
N ALA A 154 10.56 10.01 7.97
CA ALA A 154 11.17 11.32 8.24
C ALA A 154 10.36 12.17 9.23
N PHE A 155 9.02 12.10 9.14
CA PHE A 155 8.15 12.77 10.09
C PHE A 155 8.32 12.22 11.51
N VAL A 156 8.24 10.89 11.69
CA VAL A 156 8.46 10.25 12.99
C VAL A 156 9.85 10.59 13.56
N ASP A 157 10.87 10.51 12.72
CA ASP A 157 12.24 10.82 13.11
C ASP A 157 12.38 12.27 13.60
N SER A 158 11.79 13.22 12.86
CA SER A 158 11.81 14.63 13.18
C SER A 158 11.15 14.96 14.52
N ILE A 159 9.89 14.49 14.74
CA ILE A 159 9.14 14.85 15.95
C ILE A 159 9.52 14.04 17.19
N SER A 160 10.15 12.86 17.00
CA SER A 160 10.69 12.05 18.10
C SER A 160 12.14 12.41 18.48
N GLY A 161 12.78 13.30 17.71
CA GLY A 161 14.22 13.58 17.85
C GLY A 161 15.09 12.37 17.53
N GLY A 162 14.69 11.54 16.57
CA GLY A 162 15.39 10.33 16.16
C GLY A 162 15.22 9.12 17.09
N ARG A 163 14.38 9.21 18.12
CA ARG A 163 14.25 8.19 19.16
C ARG A 163 13.32 7.03 18.80
N ILE A 164 12.40 7.21 17.86
CA ILE A 164 11.38 6.22 17.49
C ILE A 164 11.62 5.71 16.07
N ALA A 165 11.61 4.39 15.89
CA ALA A 165 11.65 3.75 14.60
C ALA A 165 10.26 3.75 13.96
N TYR A 166 10.24 3.73 12.62
CA TYR A 166 9.03 3.57 11.84
C TYR A 166 9.23 2.48 10.78
N VAL A 167 8.34 1.50 10.75
CA VAL A 167 8.28 0.48 9.70
C VAL A 167 6.85 0.35 9.19
N HIS A 168 6.69 0.07 7.87
CA HIS A 168 5.37 -0.12 7.27
C HIS A 168 5.19 -1.56 6.78
N VAL A 169 4.06 -2.18 7.14
CA VAL A 169 3.68 -3.54 6.72
C VAL A 169 2.78 -3.44 5.50
N LYS A 170 3.35 -3.45 4.29
CA LYS A 170 2.61 -3.24 3.03
C LYS A 170 1.54 -4.29 2.77
N GLY A 171 1.73 -5.50 3.23
CA GLY A 171 0.80 -6.62 3.07
C GLY A 171 1.28 -7.84 3.85
N MET A 172 0.38 -8.76 4.13
CA MET A 172 0.66 -9.94 4.96
C MET A 172 1.28 -11.06 4.11
N ASN A 173 2.54 -10.86 3.68
CA ASN A 173 3.28 -11.80 2.82
C ASN A 173 4.78 -11.80 3.11
N SER A 174 5.48 -12.83 2.63
CA SER A 174 6.92 -12.99 2.87
C SER A 174 7.81 -11.84 2.36
N PRO A 175 7.55 -11.20 1.20
CA PRO A 175 8.31 -10.00 0.81
C PRO A 175 8.19 -8.85 1.80
N SER A 176 6.98 -8.57 2.29
CA SER A 176 6.74 -7.53 3.31
C SER A 176 7.42 -7.89 4.63
N PHE A 177 7.35 -9.15 5.06
CA PHE A 177 8.05 -9.61 6.26
C PHE A 177 9.57 -9.39 6.18
N ARG A 178 10.19 -9.78 5.07
CA ARG A 178 11.64 -9.56 4.88
C ARG A 178 12.02 -8.08 4.95
N THR A 179 11.19 -7.20 4.40
CA THR A 179 11.39 -5.75 4.49
C THR A 179 11.30 -5.27 5.93
N VAL A 180 10.21 -5.58 6.63
CA VAL A 180 9.98 -5.21 8.02
C VAL A 180 11.08 -5.78 8.92
N TYR A 181 11.43 -7.04 8.77
CA TYR A 181 12.49 -7.70 9.54
C TYR A 181 13.85 -7.00 9.36
N SER A 182 14.24 -6.73 8.12
CA SER A 182 15.52 -6.08 7.83
C SER A 182 15.58 -4.63 8.29
N GLU A 183 14.49 -3.88 8.15
CA GLU A 183 14.40 -2.49 8.62
C GLU A 183 14.37 -2.42 10.14
N LEU A 184 13.48 -3.17 10.78
CA LEU A 184 13.28 -3.16 12.23
C LEU A 184 14.54 -3.58 12.98
N LEU A 185 15.22 -4.62 12.50
CA LEU A 185 16.42 -5.15 13.15
C LEU A 185 17.73 -4.53 12.62
N SER A 186 17.67 -3.47 11.81
CA SER A 186 18.86 -2.72 11.40
C SER A 186 19.59 -2.10 12.60
N ALA A 187 20.88 -1.86 12.47
CA ALA A 187 21.67 -1.23 13.53
C ALA A 187 21.12 0.14 13.94
N GLU A 188 20.60 0.92 12.96
CA GLU A 188 19.98 2.21 13.21
C GLU A 188 18.71 2.08 14.05
N ASN A 189 17.76 1.22 13.66
CA ASN A 189 16.50 1.09 14.39
C ASN A 189 16.66 0.39 15.74
N ARG A 190 17.61 -0.55 15.86
CA ARG A 190 17.96 -1.15 17.16
C ARG A 190 18.50 -0.14 18.17
N ALA A 191 19.09 0.96 17.73
CA ALA A 191 19.55 2.02 18.63
C ALA A 191 18.41 2.89 19.18
N LYS A 192 17.22 2.85 18.56
CA LYS A 192 16.05 3.64 18.94
C LYS A 192 15.33 3.06 20.17
N ASP A 193 14.51 3.86 20.83
CA ASP A 193 13.84 3.49 22.09
C ASP A 193 12.56 2.67 21.88
N ALA A 194 11.84 2.93 20.78
CA ALA A 194 10.56 2.31 20.46
C ALA A 194 10.35 2.19 18.93
N VAL A 195 9.29 1.51 18.50
CA VAL A 195 8.90 1.41 17.10
C VAL A 195 7.40 1.64 16.91
N ILE A 196 7.06 2.38 15.85
CA ILE A 196 5.72 2.44 15.28
C ILE A 196 5.68 1.45 14.11
N VAL A 197 4.80 0.46 14.21
CA VAL A 197 4.48 -0.48 13.13
C VAL A 197 3.21 0.01 12.45
N ASP A 198 3.38 0.60 11.28
CA ASP A 198 2.26 1.12 10.50
C ASP A 198 1.77 0.02 9.55
N GLU A 199 0.55 -0.45 9.73
CA GLU A 199 -0.05 -1.41 8.82
C GLU A 199 -1.25 -0.84 8.05
N ARG A 200 -1.52 0.42 8.19
CA ARG A 200 -2.63 1.08 7.49
C ARG A 200 -2.63 0.78 6.00
N HIS A 201 -3.81 0.55 5.45
CA HIS A 201 -4.06 0.15 4.06
C HIS A 201 -3.58 -1.26 3.72
N ASN A 202 -3.56 -2.16 4.70
CA ASN A 202 -3.14 -3.55 4.53
C ASN A 202 -4.33 -4.45 4.12
N GLY A 203 -4.33 -4.93 2.89
CA GLY A 203 -5.38 -5.80 2.37
C GLY A 203 -5.32 -7.27 2.84
N GLY A 204 -4.40 -7.59 3.76
CA GLY A 204 -4.30 -8.94 4.33
C GLY A 204 -3.31 -9.87 3.64
N GLY A 205 -3.52 -11.15 3.84
CA GLY A 205 -2.65 -12.26 3.46
C GLY A 205 -2.51 -13.25 4.61
N TRP A 206 -1.27 -13.65 4.97
CA TRP A 206 -1.01 -14.55 6.10
C TRP A 206 0.37 -14.30 6.70
N LEU A 207 0.46 -13.46 7.75
CA LEU A 207 1.73 -13.06 8.35
C LEU A 207 1.64 -12.71 9.85
N HIS A 208 0.47 -12.76 10.45
CA HIS A 208 0.22 -12.30 11.82
C HIS A 208 1.12 -12.97 12.86
N ASP A 209 1.35 -14.29 12.75
CA ASP A 209 2.15 -15.06 13.69
C ASP A 209 3.63 -14.64 13.66
N ASP A 210 4.20 -14.50 12.45
CA ASP A 210 5.58 -14.05 12.27
C ASP A 210 5.79 -12.64 12.85
N LEU A 211 4.84 -11.71 12.60
CA LEU A 211 4.92 -10.34 13.12
C LEU A 211 4.79 -10.31 14.64
N CYS A 212 3.82 -11.02 15.22
CA CYS A 212 3.67 -11.11 16.67
C CYS A 212 4.92 -11.74 17.31
N THR A 213 5.46 -12.80 16.72
CA THR A 213 6.70 -13.44 17.16
C THR A 213 7.89 -12.48 17.10
N LEU A 214 8.01 -11.70 16.03
CA LEU A 214 9.07 -10.70 15.86
C LEU A 214 8.99 -9.58 16.91
N LEU A 215 7.77 -9.13 17.25
CA LEU A 215 7.53 -8.00 18.15
C LEU A 215 7.43 -8.37 19.63
N SER A 216 7.44 -9.66 19.98
CA SER A 216 7.29 -10.17 21.34
C SER A 216 8.62 -10.60 21.99
N GLY A 217 9.72 -9.95 21.65
CA GLY A 217 11.03 -10.28 22.21
C GLY A 217 11.13 -9.95 23.69
N LYS A 218 11.72 -10.86 24.47
CA LYS A 218 12.13 -10.60 25.86
C LYS A 218 13.61 -10.89 25.99
N GLU A 219 14.36 -9.97 26.57
CA GLU A 219 15.79 -10.16 26.82
C GLU A 219 15.99 -11.28 27.83
N TYR A 220 16.93 -12.17 27.54
CA TYR A 220 17.28 -13.28 28.43
C TYR A 220 18.78 -13.48 28.63
N GLN A 221 19.64 -12.78 27.85
CA GLN A 221 21.09 -12.93 27.94
C GLN A 221 21.79 -11.65 27.50
N LYS A 222 22.94 -11.34 28.15
CA LYS A 222 23.83 -10.21 27.81
C LYS A 222 25.20 -10.73 27.40
N PHE A 223 25.82 -10.09 26.43
CA PHE A 223 27.19 -10.39 25.99
C PHE A 223 28.14 -9.31 26.53
N ILE A 224 29.13 -9.73 27.35
CA ILE A 224 30.02 -8.83 28.07
C ILE A 224 31.48 -9.28 27.92
N PRO A 225 32.06 -9.24 26.68
CA PRO A 225 33.47 -9.52 26.52
C PRO A 225 34.33 -8.48 27.25
N HIS A 226 35.28 -8.97 28.04
CA HIS A 226 36.22 -8.12 28.81
C HIS A 226 35.54 -6.98 29.62
N GLY A 227 34.37 -7.26 30.19
CA GLY A 227 33.63 -6.28 30.99
C GLY A 227 32.85 -5.23 30.19
N LYS A 228 32.92 -5.23 28.87
CA LYS A 228 32.18 -4.30 27.99
C LYS A 228 30.91 -4.94 27.43
N HIS A 229 29.75 -4.38 27.75
CA HIS A 229 28.50 -4.82 27.16
C HIS A 229 28.46 -4.51 25.65
N ILE A 230 28.16 -5.51 24.83
CA ILE A 230 28.10 -5.39 23.38
C ILE A 230 26.74 -5.73 22.76
N GLY A 231 25.80 -6.30 23.51
CA GLY A 231 24.45 -6.60 23.05
C GLY A 231 23.72 -7.60 23.93
N ASN A 232 22.46 -7.81 23.64
CA ASN A 232 21.56 -8.73 24.33
C ASN A 232 20.92 -9.72 23.34
N ASP A 233 20.58 -10.91 23.80
CA ASP A 233 19.68 -11.81 23.09
C ASP A 233 18.23 -11.55 23.53
N PRO A 234 17.26 -11.72 22.58
CA PRO A 234 17.38 -12.25 21.23
C PRO A 234 17.74 -11.18 20.19
N PHE A 235 18.67 -11.48 19.29
CA PHE A 235 19.02 -10.60 18.18
C PHE A 235 17.98 -10.58 17.04
N ASN A 236 17.13 -11.61 16.96
CA ASN A 236 16.17 -11.81 15.89
C ASN A 236 14.74 -11.37 16.24
N LYS A 237 14.57 -10.62 17.34
CA LYS A 237 13.31 -10.09 17.81
C LYS A 237 13.44 -8.64 18.26
N TRP A 238 12.34 -7.91 18.14
CA TRP A 238 12.22 -6.60 18.78
C TRP A 238 11.84 -6.78 20.26
N ASN A 239 12.56 -6.15 21.16
CA ASN A 239 12.45 -6.30 22.61
C ASN A 239 12.17 -4.99 23.35
N LYS A 240 11.77 -3.95 22.61
CA LYS A 240 11.44 -2.63 23.13
C LYS A 240 9.98 -2.29 22.89
N PRO A 241 9.44 -1.19 23.47
CA PRO A 241 8.06 -0.78 23.23
C PRO A 241 7.72 -0.65 21.74
N SER A 242 6.49 -0.99 21.42
CA SER A 242 5.92 -0.83 20.09
C SER A 242 4.44 -0.46 20.15
N CYS A 243 3.92 0.20 19.12
CA CYS A 243 2.50 0.35 18.87
C CYS A 243 2.21 0.04 17.39
N VAL A 244 0.95 -0.28 17.10
CA VAL A 244 0.48 -0.54 15.74
C VAL A 244 -0.49 0.55 15.31
N LEU A 245 -0.24 1.14 14.13
CA LEU A 245 -1.19 2.04 13.46
C LEU A 245 -2.12 1.22 12.59
N ILE A 246 -3.42 1.48 12.72
CA ILE A 246 -4.51 0.80 12.02
C ILE A 246 -5.46 1.81 11.37
N CYS A 247 -6.16 1.40 10.31
CA CYS A 247 -7.19 2.22 9.65
C CYS A 247 -8.39 1.39 9.19
N GLU A 248 -9.42 2.08 8.74
CA GLU A 248 -10.73 1.50 8.41
C GLU A 248 -10.72 0.51 7.26
N ASP A 249 -9.75 0.60 6.35
CA ASP A 249 -9.62 -0.27 5.17
C ASP A 249 -8.62 -1.41 5.34
N ASP A 250 -8.06 -1.58 6.54
CA ASP A 250 -7.33 -2.81 6.86
C ASP A 250 -8.27 -4.02 6.77
N TYR A 251 -7.83 -5.09 6.12
CA TYR A 251 -8.71 -6.18 5.76
C TYR A 251 -8.08 -7.55 5.99
N SER A 252 -8.90 -8.55 6.32
CA SER A 252 -8.46 -9.95 6.45
C SER A 252 -7.35 -10.08 7.51
N ASN A 253 -6.18 -10.60 7.17
CA ASN A 253 -5.06 -10.70 8.10
C ASN A 253 -4.51 -9.32 8.54
N GLY A 254 -4.84 -8.21 7.83
CA GLY A 254 -4.64 -6.84 8.29
C GLY A 254 -5.53 -6.50 9.50
N MET A 255 -6.65 -7.18 9.72
CA MET A 255 -7.40 -7.15 10.99
C MET A 255 -6.87 -8.19 11.98
N GLY A 256 -6.43 -9.35 11.49
CA GLY A 256 -5.98 -10.46 12.34
C GLY A 256 -4.71 -10.16 13.11
N PHE A 257 -3.72 -9.52 12.50
CA PHE A 257 -2.47 -9.16 13.18
C PHE A 257 -2.69 -8.21 14.37
N PRO A 258 -3.34 -7.04 14.22
CA PRO A 258 -3.57 -6.14 15.34
C PRO A 258 -4.47 -6.75 16.42
N GLN A 259 -5.45 -7.59 16.06
CA GLN A 259 -6.27 -8.31 17.03
C GLN A 259 -5.42 -9.19 17.95
N ILE A 260 -4.51 -9.99 17.36
CA ILE A 260 -3.63 -10.88 18.11
C ILE A 260 -2.58 -10.09 18.89
N TYR A 261 -2.00 -9.05 18.29
CA TYR A 261 -1.06 -8.15 18.92
C TYR A 261 -1.64 -7.54 20.22
N LYS A 262 -2.88 -7.05 20.16
CA LYS A 262 -3.63 -6.54 21.32
C LYS A 262 -3.93 -7.63 22.34
N TYR A 263 -4.41 -8.79 21.89
CA TYR A 263 -4.69 -9.95 22.77
C TYR A 263 -3.46 -10.41 23.55
N LEU A 264 -2.31 -10.45 22.90
CA LEU A 264 -1.05 -10.83 23.54
C LEU A 264 -0.45 -9.73 24.43
N GLY A 265 -1.03 -8.53 24.45
CA GLY A 265 -0.55 -7.40 25.26
C GLY A 265 0.84 -6.90 24.84
N ILE A 266 1.18 -7.01 23.55
CA ILE A 266 2.50 -6.59 23.04
C ILE A 266 2.62 -5.07 23.08
N GLY A 267 1.55 -4.35 22.74
CA GLY A 267 1.50 -2.88 22.78
C GLY A 267 0.09 -2.38 22.44
N LYS A 268 -0.04 -1.11 22.13
CA LYS A 268 -1.33 -0.44 21.86
C LYS A 268 -1.62 -0.36 20.37
N LEU A 269 -2.92 -0.39 20.03
CA LEU A 269 -3.45 -0.06 18.71
C LEU A 269 -3.87 1.41 18.68
N ILE A 270 -3.49 2.13 17.64
CA ILE A 270 -3.79 3.55 17.46
C ILE A 270 -4.34 3.75 16.05
N GLY A 271 -5.42 4.49 15.91
CA GLY A 271 -6.01 4.80 14.61
C GLY A 271 -7.51 4.67 14.57
N ALA A 272 -8.06 4.22 13.47
CA ALA A 272 -9.50 4.01 13.29
C ALA A 272 -9.89 2.53 13.50
N PRO A 273 -11.13 2.26 13.91
CA PRO A 273 -11.64 0.90 14.03
C PRO A 273 -11.61 0.14 12.71
N ILE A 274 -11.28 -1.14 12.75
CA ILE A 274 -11.27 -2.04 11.58
C ILE A 274 -12.55 -2.86 11.56
N ALA A 275 -13.15 -3.04 10.40
CA ALA A 275 -14.29 -3.93 10.23
C ALA A 275 -13.90 -5.40 10.50
N GLY A 276 -14.81 -6.18 11.05
CA GLY A 276 -14.60 -7.61 11.33
C GLY A 276 -14.56 -8.44 10.04
N THR A 277 -13.38 -8.74 9.54
CA THR A 277 -13.17 -9.43 8.26
C THR A 277 -12.25 -10.65 8.37
N MET A 278 -12.47 -11.47 9.40
CA MET A 278 -11.61 -12.61 9.75
C MET A 278 -12.19 -13.95 9.35
N THR A 279 -12.42 -14.12 8.06
CA THR A 279 -12.60 -15.44 7.45
C THR A 279 -11.42 -15.77 6.53
N ALA A 280 -11.29 -17.02 6.12
CA ALA A 280 -10.36 -17.41 5.06
C ALA A 280 -11.13 -18.13 3.94
N VAL A 281 -10.71 -17.86 2.69
CA VAL A 281 -11.38 -18.33 1.48
C VAL A 281 -10.39 -19.00 0.53
N TRP A 282 -10.82 -20.11 -0.06
CA TRP A 282 -10.21 -20.65 -1.26
C TRP A 282 -11.09 -20.26 -2.46
N TRP A 283 -10.46 -19.55 -3.40
CA TRP A 283 -11.12 -19.09 -4.60
C TRP A 283 -11.21 -20.22 -5.61
N GLU A 284 -12.38 -20.44 -6.18
CA GLU A 284 -12.61 -21.47 -7.17
C GLU A 284 -12.87 -20.85 -8.55
N THR A 285 -12.48 -21.58 -9.61
CA THR A 285 -12.64 -21.12 -10.98
C THR A 285 -13.71 -21.96 -11.68
N LEU A 286 -14.72 -21.31 -12.23
CA LEU A 286 -15.75 -21.91 -13.06
C LEU A 286 -15.21 -22.20 -14.48
N ILE A 287 -15.95 -23.04 -15.23
CA ILE A 287 -15.57 -23.48 -16.58
C ILE A 287 -15.37 -22.32 -17.56
N ASN A 288 -16.05 -21.20 -17.36
CA ASN A 288 -15.93 -19.97 -18.17
C ASN A 288 -14.79 -19.03 -17.70
N GLY A 289 -13.93 -19.48 -16.78
CA GLY A 289 -12.84 -18.65 -16.25
C GLY A 289 -13.26 -17.66 -15.17
N MET A 290 -14.52 -17.64 -14.77
CA MET A 290 -15.00 -16.84 -13.64
C MET A 290 -14.48 -17.41 -12.32
N ILE A 291 -14.01 -16.56 -11.44
CA ILE A 291 -13.51 -16.92 -10.12
C ILE A 291 -14.52 -16.46 -9.07
N PHE A 292 -14.91 -17.34 -8.17
CA PHE A 292 -15.78 -16.97 -7.05
C PHE A 292 -15.20 -17.44 -5.71
N GLY A 293 -15.60 -16.80 -4.63
CA GLY A 293 -15.20 -17.16 -3.28
C GLY A 293 -16.38 -17.22 -2.32
N ILE A 294 -16.38 -18.28 -1.51
CA ILE A 294 -17.23 -18.43 -0.33
C ILE A 294 -16.27 -18.84 0.80
N PRO A 295 -16.21 -18.11 1.92
CA PRO A 295 -15.28 -18.43 3.00
C PRO A 295 -15.57 -19.80 3.60
N GLN A 296 -14.54 -20.62 3.79
CA GLN A 296 -14.62 -21.98 4.35
C GLN A 296 -14.14 -22.03 5.79
N VAL A 297 -13.37 -21.03 6.25
CA VAL A 297 -12.78 -21.00 7.58
C VAL A 297 -13.16 -19.71 8.30
N GLY A 298 -13.73 -19.84 9.48
CA GLY A 298 -13.93 -18.75 10.43
C GLY A 298 -12.84 -18.79 11.51
N CYS A 299 -12.36 -17.63 11.96
CA CYS A 299 -11.40 -17.52 13.05
C CYS A 299 -12.16 -17.18 14.35
N GLN A 300 -11.91 -17.94 15.39
CA GLN A 300 -12.45 -17.68 16.74
C GLN A 300 -11.35 -17.15 17.67
N ASP A 301 -11.73 -16.25 18.58
CA ASP A 301 -10.90 -15.90 19.71
C ASP A 301 -10.86 -17.05 20.75
N MET A 302 -10.03 -16.91 21.78
CA MET A 302 -9.91 -17.94 22.83
C MET A 302 -11.16 -18.10 23.71
N ASN A 303 -12.17 -17.23 23.54
CA ASN A 303 -13.47 -17.33 24.20
C ASN A 303 -14.53 -17.98 23.29
N GLY A 304 -14.15 -18.43 22.10
CA GLY A 304 -15.02 -19.09 21.13
C GLY A 304 -15.90 -18.13 20.31
N ARG A 305 -15.61 -16.82 20.30
CA ARG A 305 -16.35 -15.85 19.48
C ARG A 305 -15.66 -15.71 18.13
N PHE A 306 -16.45 -15.80 17.07
CA PHE A 306 -15.93 -15.51 15.73
C PHE A 306 -15.56 -14.03 15.60
N ALA A 307 -14.41 -13.76 14.99
CA ALA A 307 -13.93 -12.40 14.72
C ALA A 307 -14.63 -11.77 13.51
N GLU A 308 -15.29 -12.57 12.67
CA GLU A 308 -16.09 -12.10 11.55
C GLU A 308 -17.26 -11.24 12.03
N ASN A 309 -17.50 -10.11 11.37
CA ASN A 309 -18.51 -9.12 11.73
C ASN A 309 -18.34 -8.51 13.15
N LEU A 310 -17.18 -8.69 13.79
CA LEU A 310 -16.83 -8.03 15.05
C LEU A 310 -15.78 -6.95 14.82
N GLN A 311 -16.18 -5.71 14.93
CA GLN A 311 -15.28 -4.57 14.79
C GLN A 311 -14.12 -4.65 15.80
N LEU A 312 -12.88 -4.45 15.32
CA LEU A 312 -11.71 -4.28 16.17
C LEU A 312 -11.50 -2.80 16.48
N ASN A 313 -11.69 -2.43 17.74
CA ASN A 313 -11.48 -1.06 18.19
C ASN A 313 -10.01 -0.84 18.60
N PRO A 314 -9.39 0.29 18.20
CA PRO A 314 -8.09 0.70 18.71
C PRO A 314 -8.14 0.98 20.22
N ASP A 315 -6.98 1.02 20.88
CA ASP A 315 -6.87 1.50 22.26
C ASP A 315 -6.92 3.03 22.30
N ILE A 316 -6.51 3.67 21.22
CA ILE A 316 -6.53 5.12 21.05
C ILE A 316 -7.14 5.43 19.68
N GLU A 317 -8.37 5.92 19.70
CA GLU A 317 -9.09 6.26 18.48
C GLU A 317 -8.68 7.64 17.96
N VAL A 318 -8.20 7.67 16.71
CA VAL A 318 -7.78 8.89 16.02
C VAL A 318 -8.07 8.76 14.52
N TYR A 319 -8.71 9.78 13.95
CA TYR A 319 -8.99 9.86 12.51
C TYR A 319 -8.17 10.97 11.85
N ASN A 320 -7.71 10.71 10.64
CA ASN A 320 -7.27 11.73 9.73
C ASN A 320 -8.46 12.30 8.96
N THR A 321 -8.61 13.61 8.93
CA THR A 321 -9.66 14.26 8.14
C THR A 321 -9.21 14.48 6.69
N PRO A 322 -10.14 14.69 5.72
CA PRO A 322 -9.75 15.08 4.37
C PRO A 322 -8.85 16.32 4.32
N ALA A 323 -9.07 17.28 5.21
CA ALA A 323 -8.22 18.47 5.32
C ALA A 323 -6.78 18.12 5.78
N ASP A 324 -6.62 17.15 6.68
CA ASP A 324 -5.32 16.69 7.11
C ASP A 324 -4.53 16.09 5.93
N TYR A 325 -5.17 15.22 5.13
CA TYR A 325 -4.56 14.64 3.93
C TYR A 325 -4.14 15.71 2.92
N ILE A 326 -5.01 16.70 2.63
CA ILE A 326 -4.72 17.81 1.70
C ILE A 326 -3.52 18.62 2.19
N ASN A 327 -3.42 18.87 3.49
CA ASN A 327 -2.33 19.63 4.11
C ASN A 327 -1.09 18.77 4.40
N GLY A 328 -1.09 17.49 4.06
CA GLY A 328 0.04 16.59 4.29
C GLY A 328 0.30 16.31 5.78
N TYR A 329 -0.71 16.44 6.62
CA TYR A 329 -0.64 16.20 8.06
C TYR A 329 -1.20 14.81 8.40
N ASP A 330 -0.63 14.14 9.40
CA ASP A 330 -1.05 12.81 9.85
C ASP A 330 -1.22 12.78 11.37
N ARG A 331 -2.47 12.94 11.82
CA ARG A 331 -2.84 12.94 13.24
C ARG A 331 -2.59 11.59 13.91
N GLN A 332 -2.85 10.51 13.17
CA GLN A 332 -2.65 9.15 13.69
C GLN A 332 -1.17 8.93 13.98
N LEU A 333 -0.31 9.30 13.03
CA LEU A 333 1.13 9.16 13.17
C LEU A 333 1.70 10.07 14.27
N GLU A 334 1.22 11.33 14.35
CA GLU A 334 1.61 12.24 15.46
C GLU A 334 1.20 11.67 16.82
N ARG A 335 -0.02 11.12 16.92
CA ARG A 335 -0.51 10.52 18.17
C ARG A 335 0.32 9.29 18.57
N ALA A 336 0.72 8.47 17.61
CA ALA A 336 1.59 7.31 17.88
C ALA A 336 2.97 7.70 18.42
N VAL A 337 3.53 8.80 17.93
CA VAL A 337 4.82 9.30 18.47
C VAL A 337 4.69 9.83 19.89
N ARG A 338 3.54 10.38 20.26
CA ARG A 338 3.30 10.93 21.60
C ARG A 338 2.98 9.86 22.64
N GLU A 339 2.54 8.66 22.24
CA GLU A 339 2.22 7.55 23.12
C GLU A 339 3.46 6.82 23.59
#